data_aa16ba57fd42ace3ae8de20f0885ca00
#
_entry.id   aa16ba57fd42ace3ae8de20f0885ca00
#
_cell.length_a   1.000
_cell.length_b   1.000
_cell.length_c   1.000
_cell.angle_alpha   90.00
_cell.angle_beta   90.00
_cell.angle_gamma   90.00
#
_symmetry.space_group_name_H-M   'P 1'
#
loop_
_entity.id
_entity.type
_entity.pdbx_description
1 polymer ?
#
loop_
_entity_poly.entity_id
_entity_poly.type
_entity_poly.pdbx_seq_one_letter_code
_entity_poly.pdbx_strand_id
1 'polypeptide(L)'
;MGGFWPVPDVLAYLSGSWRVRRSVRDLSSGDEGDFAGTTVFGALPEGGLLHTESGTFTWQGVPRPAERTLRFLPGGTPGVADVRFGDGRPFHDLDLTSGHHVADHPCSADLYRGEFTVLDADHWRTVWRVGGPAKDLV
;
A
#
# COMPACT_ATOMS: atom_id res chain seq x y z
N MET A 1 15.76 4.51 -19.89
CA MET A 1 16.19 4.77 -18.70
C MET A 1 15.22 4.56 -17.57
N GLY A 2 15.49 3.82 -16.63
CA GLY A 2 14.61 3.37 -15.60
C GLY A 2 14.31 4.37 -14.47
N GLY A 3 14.10 5.64 -14.78
CA GLY A 3 13.73 6.60 -13.76
C GLY A 3 12.35 6.35 -13.18
N PHE A 4 12.12 6.82 -11.96
CA PHE A 4 10.81 6.79 -11.34
C PHE A 4 9.98 7.95 -11.88
N TRP A 5 8.66 7.79 -11.82
CA TRP A 5 7.72 8.81 -12.23
C TRP A 5 7.42 9.74 -11.04
N PRO A 6 7.91 11.00 -11.05
CA PRO A 6 7.67 11.92 -9.93
C PRO A 6 6.19 12.26 -9.78
N VAL A 7 5.73 12.37 -8.53
CA VAL A 7 4.34 12.71 -8.22
C VAL A 7 4.32 13.95 -7.34
N PRO A 8 4.07 15.14 -7.91
CA PRO A 8 4.05 16.37 -7.12
C PRO A 8 2.87 16.49 -6.17
N ASP A 9 1.75 15.80 -6.46
CA ASP A 9 0.56 15.80 -5.61
C ASP A 9 0.06 14.35 -5.48
N VAL A 10 0.39 13.73 -4.36
CA VAL A 10 0.11 12.30 -4.15
C VAL A 10 -1.38 12.01 -4.03
N LEU A 11 -2.14 12.88 -3.37
CA LEU A 11 -3.58 12.66 -3.21
C LEU A 11 -4.32 12.80 -4.54
N ALA A 12 -3.94 13.77 -5.35
CA ALA A 12 -4.51 13.92 -6.69
C ALA A 12 -4.18 12.71 -7.58
N TYR A 13 -2.94 12.20 -7.48
CA TYR A 13 -2.51 11.04 -8.25
C TYR A 13 -3.31 9.79 -7.88
N LEU A 14 -3.48 9.54 -6.59
CA LEU A 14 -4.13 8.31 -6.10
C LEU A 14 -5.65 8.35 -6.22
N SER A 15 -6.26 9.52 -6.24
CA SER A 15 -7.71 9.68 -6.26
C SER A 15 -8.38 8.88 -7.39
N GLY A 16 -9.44 8.16 -7.08
CA GLY A 16 -10.18 7.36 -8.04
C GLY A 16 -10.05 5.85 -7.79
N SER A 17 -10.23 5.08 -8.84
CA SER A 17 -10.26 3.61 -8.75
C SER A 17 -9.03 2.99 -9.40
N TRP A 18 -8.51 1.95 -8.77
CA TRP A 18 -7.33 1.22 -9.22
C TRP A 18 -7.63 -0.29 -9.22
N ARG A 19 -7.20 -0.97 -10.27
CA ARG A 19 -7.20 -2.44 -10.27
C ARG A 19 -5.96 -2.91 -9.50
N VAL A 20 -6.15 -3.87 -8.61
CA VAL A 20 -5.07 -4.38 -7.76
C VAL A 20 -4.81 -5.84 -8.06
N ARG A 21 -3.54 -6.17 -8.26
CA ARG A 21 -3.05 -7.54 -8.25
C ARG A 21 -1.86 -7.60 -7.33
N ARG A 22 -1.88 -8.58 -6.42
CA ARG A 22 -0.81 -8.74 -5.43
C ARG A 22 -0.48 -10.21 -5.27
N SER A 23 0.80 -10.52 -5.20
CA SER A 23 1.26 -11.84 -4.80
C SER A 23 1.79 -11.79 -3.38
N VAL A 24 1.58 -12.86 -2.62
CA VAL A 24 2.08 -13.01 -1.25
C VAL A 24 2.85 -14.31 -1.17
N ARG A 25 4.03 -14.26 -0.55
CA ARG A 25 4.87 -15.43 -0.38
C ARG A 25 5.35 -15.52 1.07
N ASP A 26 5.19 -16.69 1.67
CA ASP A 26 5.79 -17.01 2.95
C ASP A 26 7.16 -17.64 2.66
N LEU A 27 8.24 -16.91 2.96
CA LEU A 27 9.59 -17.35 2.63
C LEU A 27 10.07 -18.50 3.52
N SER A 28 9.46 -18.68 4.69
CA SER A 28 9.83 -19.77 5.59
C SER A 28 9.21 -21.10 5.20
N SER A 29 8.00 -21.10 4.66
CA SER A 29 7.28 -22.32 4.25
C SER A 29 7.29 -22.55 2.75
N GLY A 30 7.49 -21.51 1.95
CA GLY A 30 7.36 -21.55 0.49
C GLY A 30 5.93 -21.44 0.01
N ASP A 31 4.96 -21.26 0.91
CA ASP A 31 3.57 -21.11 0.53
C ASP A 31 3.32 -19.78 -0.18
N GLU A 32 2.39 -19.80 -1.13
CA GLU A 32 2.06 -18.64 -1.94
C GLU A 32 0.56 -18.39 -1.97
N GLY A 33 0.22 -17.11 -2.13
CA GLY A 33 -1.15 -16.67 -2.35
C GLY A 33 -1.19 -15.47 -3.26
N ASP A 34 -2.38 -15.09 -3.66
CA ASP A 34 -2.59 -13.90 -4.47
C ASP A 34 -3.88 -13.19 -4.10
N PHE A 35 -3.88 -11.90 -4.35
CA PHE A 35 -5.04 -11.04 -4.19
C PHE A 35 -5.36 -10.38 -5.52
N ALA A 36 -6.62 -10.38 -5.89
CA ALA A 36 -7.14 -9.65 -7.04
C ALA A 36 -8.37 -8.86 -6.63
N GLY A 37 -8.37 -7.57 -6.91
CA GLY A 37 -9.47 -6.71 -6.48
C GLY A 37 -9.37 -5.30 -7.01
N THR A 38 -10.03 -4.40 -6.32
CA THR A 38 -10.13 -2.99 -6.65
C THR A 38 -9.88 -2.15 -5.41
N THR A 39 -9.14 -1.07 -5.59
CA THR A 39 -8.98 -0.04 -4.57
C THR A 39 -9.66 1.23 -5.04
N VAL A 40 -10.45 1.84 -4.16
CA VAL A 40 -11.05 3.14 -4.40
C VAL A 40 -10.50 4.13 -3.39
N PHE A 41 -9.99 5.25 -3.90
CA PHE A 41 -9.57 6.39 -3.09
C PHE A 41 -10.62 7.48 -3.24
N GLY A 42 -11.50 7.60 -2.27
CA GLY A 42 -12.58 8.59 -2.26
C GLY A 42 -12.27 9.77 -1.35
N ALA A 43 -12.71 10.96 -1.74
CA ALA A 43 -12.45 12.17 -0.97
C ALA A 43 -13.10 12.12 0.43
N LEU A 44 -12.34 12.52 1.44
CA LEU A 44 -12.86 12.71 2.80
C LEU A 44 -13.31 14.16 2.99
N PRO A 45 -14.42 14.42 3.73
CA PRO A 45 -14.90 15.78 3.95
C PRO A 45 -13.87 16.71 4.62
N GLU A 46 -13.06 16.16 5.51
CA GLU A 46 -12.03 16.91 6.25
C GLU A 46 -10.71 17.04 5.49
N GLY A 47 -10.63 16.51 4.27
CA GLY A 47 -9.41 16.46 3.48
C GLY A 47 -8.78 15.08 3.48
N GLY A 48 -8.04 14.78 2.42
CA GLY A 48 -7.44 13.46 2.23
C GLY A 48 -8.36 12.48 1.54
N LEU A 49 -7.96 11.21 1.53
CA LEU A 49 -8.65 10.14 0.83
C LEU A 49 -8.94 8.97 1.77
N LEU A 50 -10.12 8.39 1.64
CA LEU A 50 -10.42 7.09 2.22
C LEU A 50 -10.06 6.01 1.20
N HIS A 51 -9.13 5.15 1.55
CA HIS A 51 -8.71 4.00 0.76
C HIS A 51 -9.57 2.81 1.16
N THR A 52 -10.34 2.28 0.22
CA THR A 52 -11.11 1.06 0.42
C THR A 52 -10.69 0.03 -0.61
N GLU A 53 -10.12 -1.06 -0.17
CA GLU A 53 -9.68 -2.15 -1.03
C GLU A 53 -10.58 -3.34 -0.78
N SER A 54 -11.08 -3.96 -1.84
CA SER A 54 -11.91 -5.17 -1.75
C SER A 54 -11.61 -6.11 -2.91
N GLY A 55 -11.66 -7.40 -2.64
CA GLY A 55 -11.40 -8.41 -3.63
C GLY A 55 -11.35 -9.80 -3.04
N THR A 56 -10.63 -10.69 -3.71
CA THR A 56 -10.49 -12.09 -3.31
C THR A 56 -9.03 -12.40 -3.04
N PHE A 57 -8.76 -12.90 -1.83
CA PHE A 57 -7.46 -13.44 -1.46
C PHE A 57 -7.50 -14.95 -1.53
N THR A 58 -6.61 -15.53 -2.34
CA THR A 58 -6.49 -16.97 -2.50
C THR A 58 -5.19 -17.43 -1.85
N TRP A 59 -5.29 -18.28 -0.85
CA TRP A 59 -4.14 -18.83 -0.14
C TRP A 59 -4.17 -20.34 -0.27
N GLN A 60 -3.11 -20.92 -0.82
CA GLN A 60 -3.01 -22.38 -1.05
C GLN A 60 -4.25 -22.93 -1.77
N GLY A 61 -4.74 -22.19 -2.78
CA GLY A 61 -5.89 -22.60 -3.58
C GLY A 61 -7.26 -22.34 -2.95
N VAL A 62 -7.32 -21.76 -1.74
CA VAL A 62 -8.58 -21.46 -1.06
C VAL A 62 -8.92 -19.98 -1.18
N PRO A 63 -9.95 -19.62 -1.96
CA PRO A 63 -10.35 -18.22 -2.12
C PRO A 63 -11.19 -17.73 -0.94
N ARG A 64 -10.96 -16.47 -0.53
CA ARG A 64 -11.74 -15.80 0.51
C ARG A 64 -11.91 -14.33 0.16
N PRO A 65 -13.06 -13.72 0.49
CA PRO A 65 -13.20 -12.28 0.38
C PRO A 65 -12.25 -11.59 1.35
N ALA A 66 -11.67 -10.48 0.91
CA ALA A 66 -10.77 -9.69 1.73
C ALA A 66 -11.03 -8.21 1.49
N GLU A 67 -11.03 -7.45 2.57
CA GLU A 67 -11.24 -6.00 2.53
C GLU A 67 -10.25 -5.31 3.45
N ARG A 68 -9.89 -4.07 3.09
CA ARG A 68 -9.02 -3.24 3.91
C ARG A 68 -9.36 -1.78 3.72
N THR A 69 -9.33 -1.02 4.81
CA THR A 69 -9.53 0.42 4.81
C THR A 69 -8.32 1.11 5.40
N LEU A 70 -7.83 2.13 4.70
CA LEU A 70 -6.78 3.03 5.18
C LEU A 70 -7.23 4.48 4.97
N ARG A 71 -6.54 5.41 5.61
CA ARG A 71 -6.74 6.84 5.43
C ARG A 71 -5.45 7.45 4.92
N PHE A 72 -5.53 8.19 3.82
CA PHE A 72 -4.41 8.91 3.23
C PHE A 72 -4.66 10.39 3.44
N LEU A 73 -4.02 10.97 4.45
CA LEU A 73 -4.23 12.36 4.84
C LEU A 73 -3.14 13.27 4.25
N PRO A 74 -3.41 14.58 4.11
CA PRO A 74 -2.37 15.50 3.65
C PRO A 74 -1.16 15.47 4.56
N GLY A 75 0.04 15.40 3.98
CA GLY A 75 1.30 15.53 4.70
C GLY A 75 1.78 16.97 4.74
N GLY A 76 3.08 17.15 4.96
CA GLY A 76 3.68 18.48 5.06
C GLY A 76 3.76 19.23 3.73
N THR A 77 3.80 18.51 2.61
CA THR A 77 3.80 19.05 1.26
C THR A 77 2.88 18.25 0.36
N PRO A 78 2.49 18.75 -0.84
CA PRO A 78 1.55 18.01 -1.70
C PRO A 78 2.03 16.63 -2.14
N GLY A 79 3.35 16.42 -2.26
CA GLY A 79 3.90 15.11 -2.63
C GLY A 79 3.94 14.09 -1.50
N VAL A 80 3.54 14.47 -0.28
CA VAL A 80 3.62 13.65 0.92
C VAL A 80 2.23 13.39 1.48
N ALA A 81 1.93 12.14 1.79
CA ALA A 81 0.72 11.76 2.51
C ALA A 81 1.07 11.17 3.87
N ASP A 82 0.19 11.36 4.84
CA ASP A 82 0.21 10.72 6.14
C ASP A 82 -0.77 9.54 6.06
N VAL A 83 -0.23 8.33 5.97
CA VAL A 83 -1.05 7.11 5.84
C VAL A 83 -1.37 6.56 7.22
N ARG A 84 -2.66 6.34 7.46
CA ARG A 84 -3.17 5.84 8.73
C ARG A 84 -4.03 4.61 8.51
N PHE A 85 -4.13 3.79 9.55
CA PHE A 85 -5.09 2.71 9.57
C PHE A 85 -6.52 3.27 9.57
N GLY A 86 -7.50 2.43 9.25
CA GLY A 86 -8.90 2.85 9.18
C GLY A 86 -9.45 3.47 10.47
N ASP A 87 -8.89 3.09 11.62
CA ASP A 87 -9.25 3.64 12.94
C ASP A 87 -8.50 4.93 13.29
N GLY A 88 -7.64 5.42 12.41
CA GLY A 88 -6.89 6.67 12.60
C GLY A 88 -5.51 6.51 13.22
N ARG A 89 -5.10 5.31 13.63
CA ARG A 89 -3.75 5.09 14.17
C ARG A 89 -2.71 5.30 13.07
N PRO A 90 -1.54 5.87 13.41
CA PRO A 90 -0.47 6.07 12.44
C PRO A 90 0.01 4.75 11.83
N PHE A 91 0.27 4.78 10.53
CA PHE A 91 0.88 3.65 9.83
C PHE A 91 2.25 4.04 9.30
N HIS A 92 2.31 4.91 8.29
CA HIS A 92 3.58 5.41 7.76
C HIS A 92 3.35 6.69 6.96
N ASP A 93 4.42 7.43 6.72
CA ASP A 93 4.41 8.51 5.74
C ASP A 93 4.63 7.93 4.35
N LEU A 94 4.16 8.64 3.34
CA LEU A 94 4.35 8.28 1.94
C LEU A 94 4.76 9.51 1.16
N ASP A 95 6.03 9.57 0.75
CA ASP A 95 6.57 10.65 -0.06
C ASP A 95 6.82 10.14 -1.48
N LEU A 96 5.96 10.49 -2.41
CA LEU A 96 6.08 10.11 -3.82
C LEU A 96 6.62 11.23 -4.69
N THR A 97 7.17 12.30 -4.10
CA THR A 97 7.72 13.43 -4.86
C THR A 97 8.75 12.99 -5.91
N SER A 98 9.59 12.01 -5.58
CA SER A 98 10.55 11.44 -6.52
C SER A 98 10.01 10.25 -7.31
N GLY A 99 8.81 9.77 -6.97
CA GLY A 99 8.25 8.54 -7.55
C GLY A 99 8.71 7.27 -6.87
N HIS A 100 9.45 7.38 -5.76
CA HIS A 100 9.94 6.22 -5.01
C HIS A 100 10.00 6.54 -3.52
N HIS A 101 9.54 5.59 -2.70
CA HIS A 101 9.55 5.75 -1.24
C HIS A 101 9.72 4.39 -0.57
N VAL A 102 10.46 4.38 0.54
CA VAL A 102 10.57 3.21 1.41
C VAL A 102 10.01 3.58 2.78
N ALA A 103 9.04 2.80 3.23
CA ALA A 103 8.40 2.97 4.53
C ALA A 103 8.76 1.81 5.45
N ASP A 104 9.08 2.13 6.70
CA ASP A 104 9.27 1.13 7.76
C ASP A 104 8.18 1.32 8.81
N HIS A 105 7.61 0.21 9.27
CA HIS A 105 6.61 0.20 10.32
C HIS A 105 6.89 -0.93 11.30
N PRO A 106 7.51 -0.64 12.46
CA PRO A 106 7.68 -1.64 13.51
C PRO A 106 6.32 -1.98 14.13
N CYS A 107 6.03 -3.26 14.30
CA CYS A 107 4.79 -3.72 14.91
C CYS A 107 5.12 -4.89 15.85
N SER A 108 5.18 -4.61 17.15
CA SER A 108 5.65 -5.57 18.16
C SER A 108 7.06 -6.07 17.83
N ALA A 109 7.25 -7.37 17.65
CA ALA A 109 8.54 -7.97 17.29
C ALA A 109 8.78 -8.03 15.78
N ASP A 110 7.81 -7.58 14.96
CA ASP A 110 7.89 -7.65 13.51
C ASP A 110 8.25 -6.28 12.93
N LEU A 111 8.97 -6.29 11.82
CA LEU A 111 9.27 -5.11 11.03
C LEU A 111 8.59 -5.23 9.68
N TYR A 112 7.78 -4.24 9.34
CA TYR A 112 7.13 -4.10 8.02
C TYR A 112 7.92 -3.08 7.22
N ARG A 113 8.41 -3.48 6.07
CA ARG A 113 9.08 -2.56 5.14
C ARG A 113 8.36 -2.59 3.81
N GLY A 114 7.92 -1.43 3.36
CA GLY A 114 7.23 -1.25 2.09
C GLY A 114 8.03 -0.40 1.13
N GLU A 115 8.19 -0.86 -0.10
CA GLU A 115 8.77 -0.08 -1.18
C GLU A 115 7.68 0.31 -2.16
N PHE A 116 7.55 1.61 -2.42
CA PHE A 116 6.58 2.19 -3.32
C PHE A 116 7.30 2.74 -4.53
N THR A 117 6.84 2.36 -5.73
CA THR A 117 7.42 2.81 -6.99
C THR A 117 6.31 3.24 -7.93
N VAL A 118 6.38 4.48 -8.40
CA VAL A 118 5.46 4.99 -9.41
C VAL A 118 6.10 4.76 -10.77
N LEU A 119 5.39 4.06 -11.65
CA LEU A 119 5.89 3.66 -12.96
C LEU A 119 5.50 4.65 -14.03
N ASP A 120 4.26 5.14 -14.00
CA ASP A 120 3.73 6.13 -14.93
C ASP A 120 2.44 6.74 -14.34
N ALA A 121 1.70 7.51 -15.16
CA ALA A 121 0.49 8.17 -14.70
C ALA A 121 -0.61 7.20 -14.22
N ASP A 122 -0.57 5.94 -14.67
CA ASP A 122 -1.64 4.98 -14.43
C ASP A 122 -1.18 3.71 -13.72
N HIS A 123 0.10 3.59 -13.41
CA HIS A 123 0.66 2.38 -12.80
C HIS A 123 1.62 2.71 -11.66
N TRP A 124 1.39 2.07 -10.53
CA TRP A 124 2.33 2.11 -9.41
C TRP A 124 2.34 0.74 -8.71
N ARG A 125 3.39 0.50 -7.96
CA ARG A 125 3.66 -0.80 -7.37
C ARG A 125 4.13 -0.65 -5.94
N THR A 126 3.73 -1.59 -5.08
CA THR A 126 4.27 -1.71 -3.74
C THR A 126 4.81 -3.11 -3.51
N VAL A 127 5.91 -3.19 -2.77
CA VAL A 127 6.44 -4.46 -2.29
C VAL A 127 6.60 -4.34 -0.78
N TRP A 128 5.87 -5.16 -0.04
CA TRP A 128 5.98 -5.23 1.40
C TRP A 128 6.74 -6.47 1.82
N ARG A 129 7.69 -6.30 2.72
CA ARG A 129 8.36 -7.39 3.39
C ARG A 129 8.08 -7.31 4.88
N VAL A 130 7.61 -8.43 5.45
CA VAL A 130 7.33 -8.54 6.88
C VAL A 130 8.30 -9.57 7.44
N GLY A 131 9.20 -9.15 8.33
CA GLY A 131 10.18 -10.01 8.98
C GLY A 131 10.05 -9.94 10.49
N GLY A 132 10.27 -11.07 11.16
CA GLY A 132 10.23 -11.16 12.61
C GLY A 132 10.44 -12.60 13.05
N PRO A 133 10.38 -12.86 14.38
CA PRO A 133 10.65 -14.20 14.91
C PRO A 133 9.72 -15.29 14.37
N ALA A 134 8.48 -14.93 14.02
CA ALA A 134 7.47 -15.86 13.55
C ALA A 134 6.98 -15.62 12.13
N LYS A 135 7.54 -14.61 11.43
CA LYS A 135 7.07 -14.20 10.11
C LYS A 135 8.23 -13.88 9.18
N ASP A 136 8.10 -14.29 7.93
CA ASP A 136 8.99 -13.89 6.84
C ASP A 136 8.16 -13.91 5.56
N LEU A 137 7.53 -12.76 5.25
CA LEU A 137 6.58 -12.61 4.16
C LEU A 137 7.06 -11.57 3.16
N VAL A 138 6.68 -11.79 1.94
CA VAL A 138 6.89 -10.80 0.87
C VAL A 138 5.71 -10.77 -0.08
#